data_1f5c776338367129c030d10acfcef341
#
_entry.id   1f5c776338367129c030d10acfcef341
#
_cell.length_a   1.000
_cell.length_b   1.000
_cell.length_c   1.000
_cell.angle_alpha   90.00
_cell.angle_beta   90.00
_cell.angle_gamma   90.00
#
_symmetry.space_group_name_H-M   'P 1'
#
loop_
_entity.id
_entity.type
_entity.pdbx_description
1 polymer ?
#
loop_
_entity_poly.entity_id
_entity_poly.type
_entity_poly.pdbx_seq_one_letter_code
_entity_poly.pdbx_strand_id
1 'polypeptide(L)'
;MDKRNFIKTLGALSFSPIISASEFSKNHSLSNNLPKIDNVDELWKTVRSHYTLKDDYINLESGYYNIIPEPVLDHFIKHVKHVNVEGSYYMRNDLNKNKQRVTKELAKLVGSTPDQIAITRNATESLDLVISGFPWQKGDEAIYAKQDYGTMKEMFEQISDRYGVINKIISVPNHPKSDEEIVSLYESQITKKTKLIMVCHMINITGQILPIKKICEMAHSHGVEVMVDGAHCVGMFDFSIDDLNCDYYGSSLHKWLATPLGAGLLYVNKNKTHKIWPLLANGITDKTDIRRLNHIGTHPVHTDLAISNSIDYLNWIGIKRKEERMRFLQRYWSDKLRNTNNVVVNTPEDINRSCGIGNVGLTNMSPSEMAKTLMDKYKIFTVAIDYANVKGCRISPNIFTTTDELDRFVDAVKKMAT
;
A
#
# COMPACT_ATOMS: atom_id res chain seq x y z
N MET A 1 6.95 59.05 0.56
CA MET A 1 7.10 58.15 1.71
C MET A 1 8.54 58.18 2.14
N ASP A 2 8.82 58.61 3.37
CA ASP A 2 10.18 58.87 3.88
C ASP A 2 10.89 57.51 4.12
N LYS A 3 12.18 57.42 3.68
CA LYS A 3 13.03 56.22 3.86
C LYS A 3 13.06 55.71 5.29
N ARG A 4 12.87 56.59 6.28
CA ARG A 4 12.84 56.25 7.70
C ARG A 4 11.60 55.47 8.13
N ASN A 5 10.46 55.73 7.50
CA ASN A 5 9.21 54.98 7.76
C ASN A 5 9.17 53.63 7.04
N PHE A 6 9.82 53.52 5.88
CA PHE A 6 9.98 52.25 5.17
C PHE A 6 10.84 51.23 5.97
N ILE A 7 11.93 51.72 6.60
CA ILE A 7 12.79 50.86 7.44
C ILE A 7 12.11 50.45 8.76
N LYS A 8 11.24 51.31 9.33
CA LYS A 8 10.46 50.92 10.54
C LYS A 8 9.36 49.92 10.24
N THR A 9 8.77 49.94 9.05
CA THR A 9 7.76 48.93 8.62
C THR A 9 8.41 47.61 8.26
N LEU A 10 9.65 47.58 7.75
CA LEU A 10 10.42 46.36 7.51
C LEU A 10 10.94 45.70 8.81
N GLY A 11 11.21 46.50 9.84
CA GLY A 11 11.65 45.97 11.15
C GLY A 11 10.56 45.31 11.99
N ALA A 12 9.28 45.49 11.65
CA ALA A 12 8.14 44.89 12.35
C ALA A 12 7.67 43.57 11.72
N LEU A 13 8.22 43.14 10.58
CA LEU A 13 7.85 41.93 9.88
C LEU A 13 8.85 40.76 10.00
N SER A 14 9.87 40.89 10.83
CA SER A 14 10.97 39.93 10.91
C SER A 14 11.24 39.39 12.31
N PHE A 15 10.26 38.79 12.94
CA PHE A 15 10.45 37.75 13.96
C PHE A 15 9.30 36.78 13.91
N SER A 16 9.25 35.94 12.85
CA SER A 16 8.65 34.65 13.00
C SER A 16 9.61 33.83 13.87
N PRO A 17 9.19 33.28 15.02
CA PRO A 17 10.08 32.48 15.84
C PRO A 17 10.55 31.29 14.99
N ILE A 18 11.86 31.05 14.98
CA ILE A 18 12.44 29.81 14.41
C ILE A 18 11.86 28.69 15.25
N ILE A 19 10.81 28.05 14.75
CA ILE A 19 10.18 26.89 15.41
C ILE A 19 11.20 25.76 15.34
N SER A 20 11.65 25.27 16.50
CA SER A 20 12.56 24.14 16.55
C SER A 20 11.91 22.90 15.89
N ALA A 21 12.72 21.96 15.35
CA ALA A 21 12.21 20.73 14.73
C ALA A 21 11.30 19.93 15.71
N SER A 22 11.49 20.05 17.03
CA SER A 22 10.64 19.45 18.06
C SER A 22 9.32 20.20 18.25
N GLU A 23 9.31 21.52 18.15
CA GLU A 23 8.08 22.34 18.20
C GLU A 23 7.30 22.23 16.89
N PHE A 24 7.98 22.15 15.75
CA PHE A 24 7.35 21.85 14.46
C PHE A 24 6.61 20.51 14.52
N SER A 25 7.24 19.45 15.06
CA SER A 25 6.63 18.13 15.24
C SER A 25 5.41 18.16 16.17
N LYS A 26 5.46 18.88 17.31
CA LYS A 26 4.35 18.99 18.25
C LYS A 26 3.16 19.78 17.69
N ASN A 27 3.41 20.81 16.90
CA ASN A 27 2.38 21.66 16.30
C ASN A 27 1.73 21.01 15.04
N HIS A 28 2.32 19.93 14.51
CA HIS A 28 1.85 19.23 13.32
C HIS A 28 1.36 17.81 13.59
N SER A 29 1.33 17.37 14.87
CA SER A 29 0.68 16.10 15.22
C SER A 29 -0.84 16.24 15.13
N LEU A 30 -1.44 15.34 14.37
CA LEU A 30 -2.87 15.29 14.12
C LEU A 30 -3.64 14.73 15.34
N SER A 31 -2.99 13.92 16.17
CA SER A 31 -3.61 13.22 17.28
C SER A 31 -4.21 14.15 18.36
N ASN A 32 -3.69 15.39 18.48
CA ASN A 32 -4.19 16.34 19.47
C ASN A 32 -5.49 17.04 19.06
N ASN A 33 -5.87 16.98 17.78
CA ASN A 33 -7.00 17.71 17.20
C ASN A 33 -8.22 16.82 16.92
N LEU A 34 -8.09 15.50 17.06
CA LEU A 34 -9.17 14.57 16.76
C LEU A 34 -9.91 14.18 18.05
N PRO A 35 -11.27 14.14 18.04
CA PRO A 35 -12.06 13.79 19.23
C PRO A 35 -11.86 12.34 19.64
N LYS A 36 -11.95 12.04 20.93
CA LYS A 36 -12.07 10.65 21.40
C LYS A 36 -13.50 10.16 21.15
N ILE A 37 -13.64 9.07 20.41
CA ILE A 37 -14.93 8.47 20.07
C ILE A 37 -14.89 6.99 20.43
N ASP A 38 -15.70 6.60 21.40
CA ASP A 38 -15.83 5.22 21.86
C ASP A 38 -16.94 4.48 21.12
N ASN A 39 -18.01 5.20 20.74
CA ASN A 39 -19.12 4.63 19.97
C ASN A 39 -18.70 4.38 18.52
N VAL A 40 -18.83 3.13 18.07
CA VAL A 40 -18.38 2.68 16.75
C VAL A 40 -19.17 3.33 15.61
N ASP A 41 -20.48 3.50 15.76
CA ASP A 41 -21.32 4.11 14.71
C ASP A 41 -21.04 5.60 14.58
N GLU A 42 -20.82 6.28 15.69
CA GLU A 42 -20.41 7.69 15.72
C GLU A 42 -19.02 7.86 15.08
N LEU A 43 -18.08 6.93 15.37
CA LEU A 43 -16.76 6.94 14.76
C LEU A 43 -16.87 6.90 13.22
N TRP A 44 -17.65 5.97 12.66
CA TRP A 44 -17.73 5.85 11.20
C TRP A 44 -18.48 7.01 10.55
N LYS A 45 -19.45 7.63 11.22
CA LYS A 45 -20.06 8.89 10.77
C LYS A 45 -19.04 10.03 10.75
N THR A 46 -18.25 10.16 11.82
CA THR A 46 -17.18 11.16 11.91
C THR A 46 -16.10 10.91 10.86
N VAL A 47 -15.64 9.67 10.71
CA VAL A 47 -14.69 9.30 9.66
C VAL A 47 -15.21 9.70 8.28
N ARG A 48 -16.48 9.38 7.95
CA ARG A 48 -17.04 9.77 6.63
C ARG A 48 -17.06 11.28 6.45
N SER A 49 -17.32 12.07 7.47
CA SER A 49 -17.31 13.54 7.39
C SER A 49 -15.94 14.15 7.11
N HIS A 50 -14.86 13.37 7.31
CA HIS A 50 -13.50 13.77 6.98
C HIS A 50 -13.14 13.59 5.50
N TYR A 51 -14.08 13.16 4.65
CA TYR A 51 -13.80 12.91 3.24
C TYR A 51 -14.70 13.76 2.35
N THR A 52 -14.12 14.54 1.46
CA THR A 52 -14.82 15.20 0.37
C THR A 52 -14.96 14.22 -0.79
N LEU A 53 -16.14 13.66 -0.95
CA LEU A 53 -16.47 12.67 -1.97
C LEU A 53 -17.26 13.33 -3.11
N LYS A 54 -17.09 12.80 -4.33
CA LYS A 54 -17.99 13.14 -5.42
C LYS A 54 -19.38 12.56 -5.15
N ASP A 55 -20.41 13.31 -5.54
CA ASP A 55 -21.83 12.95 -5.36
C ASP A 55 -22.48 12.36 -6.63
N ASP A 56 -21.81 12.44 -7.77
CA ASP A 56 -22.28 11.99 -9.07
C ASP A 56 -22.12 10.47 -9.29
N TYR A 57 -21.32 9.79 -8.45
CA TYR A 57 -21.18 8.33 -8.47
C TYR A 57 -20.71 7.76 -7.11
N ILE A 58 -20.99 6.48 -6.88
CA ILE A 58 -20.48 5.71 -5.76
C ILE A 58 -19.08 5.19 -6.13
N ASN A 59 -18.05 5.56 -5.36
CA ASN A 59 -16.70 5.04 -5.55
C ASN A 59 -16.52 3.70 -4.82
N LEU A 60 -16.42 2.60 -5.56
CA LEU A 60 -16.04 1.28 -5.06
C LEU A 60 -14.67 0.83 -5.62
N GLU A 61 -13.81 1.80 -5.97
CA GLU A 61 -12.44 1.56 -6.42
C GLU A 61 -11.43 2.40 -5.63
N SER A 62 -11.13 1.93 -4.42
CA SER A 62 -10.06 2.49 -3.57
C SER A 62 -8.74 1.70 -3.64
N GLY A 63 -8.67 0.69 -4.50
CA GLY A 63 -7.50 -0.20 -4.58
C GLY A 63 -6.33 0.40 -5.37
N TYR A 64 -6.55 1.38 -6.24
CA TYR A 64 -5.45 2.04 -6.95
C TYR A 64 -4.84 3.18 -6.13
N TYR A 65 -5.69 4.09 -5.67
CA TYR A 65 -5.34 5.24 -4.85
C TYR A 65 -6.49 5.55 -3.89
N ASN A 66 -6.17 5.87 -2.64
CA ASN A 66 -7.17 6.27 -1.66
C ASN A 66 -7.32 7.79 -1.61
N ILE A 67 -8.57 8.24 -1.51
CA ILE A 67 -8.86 9.63 -1.14
C ILE A 67 -8.26 9.89 0.24
N ILE A 68 -7.55 10.99 0.37
CA ILE A 68 -6.92 11.41 1.63
C ILE A 68 -7.99 12.06 2.52
N PRO A 69 -8.09 11.73 3.81
CA PRO A 69 -8.99 12.46 4.70
C PRO A 69 -8.53 13.91 4.89
N GLU A 70 -9.47 14.85 4.93
CA GLU A 70 -9.23 16.29 5.03
C GLU A 70 -8.21 16.67 6.14
N PRO A 71 -8.25 16.08 7.36
CA PRO A 71 -7.25 16.38 8.37
C PRO A 71 -5.81 16.07 7.93
N VAL A 72 -5.59 15.00 7.14
CA VAL A 72 -4.27 14.65 6.58
C VAL A 72 -3.93 15.57 5.40
N LEU A 73 -4.89 15.86 4.53
CA LEU A 73 -4.71 16.76 3.38
C LEU A 73 -4.30 18.17 3.82
N ASP A 74 -4.95 18.72 4.84
CA ASP A 74 -4.61 20.03 5.41
C ASP A 74 -3.18 20.10 5.92
N HIS A 75 -2.72 19.04 6.60
CA HIS A 75 -1.34 18.96 7.06
C HIS A 75 -0.35 18.81 5.90
N PHE A 76 -0.69 18.02 4.89
CA PHE A 76 0.12 17.94 3.68
C PHE A 76 0.29 19.30 2.99
N ILE A 77 -0.78 20.08 2.86
CA ILE A 77 -0.70 21.45 2.30
C ILE A 77 0.19 22.36 3.16
N LYS A 78 0.12 22.23 4.50
CA LYS A 78 1.02 22.96 5.42
C LYS A 78 2.47 22.56 5.20
N HIS A 79 2.77 21.25 5.01
CA HIS A 79 4.12 20.78 4.72
C HIS A 79 4.64 21.32 3.38
N VAL A 80 3.81 21.35 2.34
CA VAL A 80 4.18 21.96 1.04
C VAL A 80 4.57 23.42 1.22
N LYS A 81 3.74 24.21 1.95
CA LYS A 81 4.04 25.62 2.24
C LYS A 81 5.31 25.79 3.07
N HIS A 82 5.50 24.96 4.10
CA HIS A 82 6.67 24.99 4.96
C HIS A 82 7.97 24.74 4.17
N VAL A 83 8.04 23.66 3.42
CA VAL A 83 9.21 23.31 2.61
C VAL A 83 9.49 24.40 1.56
N ASN A 84 8.44 25.01 0.98
CA ASN A 84 8.60 26.10 0.02
C ASN A 84 9.19 27.38 0.66
N VAL A 85 8.80 27.71 1.89
CA VAL A 85 9.33 28.88 2.62
C VAL A 85 10.77 28.66 3.06
N GLU A 86 11.07 27.49 3.61
CA GLU A 86 12.40 27.15 4.11
C GLU A 86 13.42 26.85 2.99
N GLY A 87 12.94 26.33 1.86
CA GLY A 87 13.75 26.10 0.67
C GLY A 87 14.99 25.24 0.94
N SER A 88 16.17 25.74 0.52
CA SER A 88 17.44 25.02 0.71
C SER A 88 17.84 24.85 2.18
N TYR A 89 17.36 25.70 3.09
CA TYR A 89 17.63 25.54 4.52
C TYR A 89 17.05 24.23 5.04
N TYR A 90 15.76 23.97 4.74
CA TYR A 90 15.10 22.69 5.07
C TYR A 90 15.89 21.49 4.53
N MET A 91 16.24 21.54 3.25
CA MET A 91 16.92 20.42 2.57
C MET A 91 18.29 20.08 3.19
N ARG A 92 18.99 21.08 3.75
CA ARG A 92 20.33 20.89 4.32
C ARG A 92 20.32 20.59 5.82
N ASN A 93 19.36 21.12 6.56
CA ASN A 93 19.39 21.08 8.03
C ASN A 93 18.34 20.15 8.64
N ASP A 94 17.13 20.07 8.06
CA ASP A 94 15.99 19.41 8.69
C ASP A 94 15.54 18.13 7.99
N LEU A 95 15.79 17.98 6.69
CA LEU A 95 15.37 16.81 5.91
C LEU A 95 15.76 15.48 6.56
N ASN A 96 17.04 15.31 6.90
CA ASN A 96 17.53 14.03 7.44
C ASN A 96 16.93 13.71 8.80
N LYS A 97 16.77 14.70 9.69
CA LYS A 97 16.14 14.53 11.01
C LYS A 97 14.69 14.12 10.86
N ASN A 98 13.95 14.78 9.98
CA ASN A 98 12.55 14.47 9.72
C ASN A 98 12.39 13.10 9.06
N LYS A 99 13.21 12.76 8.08
CA LYS A 99 13.21 11.45 7.45
C LYS A 99 13.46 10.31 8.45
N GLN A 100 14.44 10.48 9.35
CA GLN A 100 14.70 9.51 10.42
C GLN A 100 13.52 9.36 11.38
N ARG A 101 12.84 10.46 11.75
CA ARG A 101 11.65 10.42 12.60
C ARG A 101 10.52 9.63 11.91
N VAL A 102 10.20 9.99 10.68
CA VAL A 102 9.15 9.30 9.90
C VAL A 102 9.49 7.81 9.71
N THR A 103 10.76 7.47 9.44
CA THR A 103 11.21 6.08 9.33
C THR A 103 10.98 5.30 10.63
N LYS A 104 11.24 5.92 11.81
CA LYS A 104 10.97 5.29 13.12
C LYS A 104 9.48 5.01 13.34
N GLU A 105 8.63 6.00 13.02
CA GLU A 105 7.18 5.86 13.13
C GLU A 105 6.65 4.76 12.20
N LEU A 106 7.15 4.71 10.97
CA LEU A 106 6.79 3.72 9.97
C LEU A 106 7.26 2.32 10.37
N ALA A 107 8.50 2.18 10.85
CA ALA A 107 9.02 0.91 11.35
C ALA A 107 8.16 0.36 12.50
N LYS A 108 7.78 1.22 13.46
CA LYS A 108 6.87 0.84 14.54
C LYS A 108 5.50 0.39 14.02
N LEU A 109 4.94 1.09 13.03
CA LEU A 109 3.64 0.73 12.44
C LEU A 109 3.64 -0.67 11.84
N VAL A 110 4.73 -1.06 11.16
CA VAL A 110 4.81 -2.34 10.44
C VAL A 110 5.50 -3.44 11.24
N GLY A 111 5.79 -3.23 12.53
CA GLY A 111 6.43 -4.22 13.41
C GLY A 111 7.84 -4.58 12.96
N SER A 112 8.71 -3.56 12.78
CA SER A 112 10.11 -3.75 12.40
C SER A 112 11.01 -2.68 13.03
N THR A 113 12.29 -2.62 12.67
CA THR A 113 13.27 -1.65 13.16
C THR A 113 13.67 -0.64 12.09
N PRO A 114 14.03 0.61 12.47
CA PRO A 114 14.33 1.67 11.51
C PRO A 114 15.52 1.39 10.57
N ASP A 115 16.44 0.55 10.99
CA ASP A 115 17.62 0.13 10.21
C ASP A 115 17.30 -0.89 9.11
N GLN A 116 16.04 -1.33 9.03
CA GLN A 116 15.51 -2.24 8.01
C GLN A 116 14.51 -1.54 7.07
N ILE A 117 14.18 -0.27 7.31
CA ILE A 117 13.15 0.47 6.57
C ILE A 117 13.75 1.59 5.74
N ALA A 118 13.40 1.63 4.46
CA ALA A 118 13.64 2.75 3.57
C ALA A 118 12.30 3.33 3.09
N ILE A 119 12.16 4.67 3.11
CA ILE A 119 11.03 5.36 2.50
C ILE A 119 11.29 5.44 1.00
N THR A 120 10.35 4.97 0.20
CA THR A 120 10.34 4.99 -1.26
C THR A 120 9.12 5.79 -1.76
N ARG A 121 8.91 5.85 -3.08
CA ARG A 121 7.75 6.55 -3.66
C ARG A 121 6.50 5.65 -3.79
N ASN A 122 6.69 4.33 -3.88
CA ASN A 122 5.61 3.33 -4.01
C ASN A 122 6.17 1.91 -3.92
N ALA A 123 5.28 0.90 -3.94
CA ALA A 123 5.66 -0.51 -3.94
C ALA A 123 6.46 -0.90 -5.20
N THR A 124 6.16 -0.33 -6.37
CA THR A 124 6.88 -0.63 -7.61
C THR A 124 8.35 -0.29 -7.46
N GLU A 125 8.69 0.93 -7.02
CA GLU A 125 10.08 1.30 -6.74
C GLU A 125 10.73 0.39 -5.70
N SER A 126 10.00 0.05 -4.63
CA SER A 126 10.53 -0.82 -3.56
C SER A 126 10.90 -2.21 -4.06
N LEU A 127 10.02 -2.81 -4.83
CA LEU A 127 10.19 -4.18 -5.34
C LEU A 127 11.17 -4.22 -6.51
N ASP A 128 11.11 -3.24 -7.44
CA ASP A 128 12.05 -3.13 -8.55
C ASP A 128 13.48 -2.90 -8.06
N LEU A 129 13.65 -2.17 -6.95
CA LEU A 129 14.96 -1.99 -6.34
C LEU A 129 15.53 -3.33 -5.87
N VAL A 130 14.71 -4.21 -5.29
CA VAL A 130 15.13 -5.55 -4.90
C VAL A 130 15.38 -6.41 -6.13
N ILE A 131 14.45 -6.48 -7.07
CA ILE A 131 14.56 -7.33 -8.28
C ILE A 131 15.79 -6.93 -9.10
N SER A 132 15.99 -5.63 -9.38
CA SER A 132 17.12 -5.15 -10.18
C SER A 132 18.45 -5.20 -9.45
N GLY A 133 18.42 -5.00 -8.12
CA GLY A 133 19.60 -5.00 -7.27
C GLY A 133 20.05 -6.37 -6.81
N PHE A 134 19.28 -7.41 -7.01
CA PHE A 134 19.60 -8.79 -6.64
C PHE A 134 20.81 -9.31 -7.46
N PRO A 135 21.75 -10.07 -6.87
CA PRO A 135 22.97 -10.51 -7.55
C PRO A 135 22.74 -11.72 -8.47
N TRP A 136 21.89 -11.53 -9.48
CA TRP A 136 21.51 -12.55 -10.44
C TRP A 136 22.69 -13.09 -11.25
N GLN A 137 22.65 -14.39 -11.49
CA GLN A 137 23.55 -15.08 -12.41
C GLN A 137 22.74 -15.80 -13.49
N LYS A 138 23.34 -16.02 -14.65
CA LYS A 138 22.70 -16.74 -15.75
C LYS A 138 22.25 -18.14 -15.30
N GLY A 139 20.99 -18.42 -15.51
CA GLY A 139 20.38 -19.70 -15.14
C GLY A 139 19.85 -19.76 -13.70
N ASP A 140 19.96 -18.69 -12.90
CA ASP A 140 19.20 -18.56 -11.66
C ASP A 140 17.70 -18.55 -11.96
N GLU A 141 16.90 -18.99 -10.98
CA GLU A 141 15.45 -19.08 -11.14
C GLU A 141 14.73 -18.16 -10.16
N ALA A 142 13.67 -17.50 -10.64
CA ALA A 142 12.70 -16.74 -9.86
C ALA A 142 11.33 -17.39 -9.97
N ILE A 143 10.55 -17.42 -8.86
CA ILE A 143 9.19 -17.95 -8.83
C ILE A 143 8.23 -16.81 -8.48
N TYR A 144 7.13 -16.70 -9.23
CA TYR A 144 6.04 -15.77 -8.95
C TYR A 144 4.70 -16.31 -9.49
N ALA A 145 3.59 -15.64 -9.15
CA ALA A 145 2.26 -16.09 -9.57
C ALA A 145 1.71 -15.29 -10.76
N LYS A 146 0.83 -15.92 -11.57
CA LYS A 146 0.07 -15.22 -12.62
C LYS A 146 -0.75 -14.04 -12.07
N GLN A 147 -1.20 -14.17 -10.82
CA GLN A 147 -2.01 -13.19 -10.12
C GLN A 147 -1.22 -11.99 -9.58
N ASP A 148 0.12 -12.05 -9.60
CA ASP A 148 0.97 -10.95 -9.16
C ASP A 148 0.84 -9.74 -10.07
N TYR A 149 1.18 -8.57 -9.54
CA TYR A 149 1.04 -7.31 -10.25
C TYR A 149 1.82 -7.28 -11.56
N GLY A 150 1.18 -6.81 -12.62
CA GLY A 150 1.72 -6.86 -14.00
C GLY A 150 3.12 -6.28 -14.11
N THR A 151 3.35 -5.06 -13.58
CA THR A 151 4.65 -4.39 -13.66
C THR A 151 5.78 -5.20 -12.98
N MET A 152 5.48 -5.93 -11.91
CA MET A 152 6.49 -6.79 -11.27
C MET A 152 6.85 -7.98 -12.16
N LYS A 153 5.88 -8.56 -12.84
CA LYS A 153 6.13 -9.63 -13.82
C LYS A 153 6.98 -9.12 -14.99
N GLU A 154 6.66 -7.95 -15.51
CA GLU A 154 7.44 -7.25 -16.55
C GLU A 154 8.89 -6.99 -16.07
N MET A 155 9.08 -6.65 -14.79
CA MET A 155 10.42 -6.48 -14.24
C MET A 155 11.20 -7.81 -14.20
N PHE A 156 10.57 -8.93 -13.84
CA PHE A 156 11.20 -10.25 -13.92
C PHE A 156 11.50 -10.67 -15.37
N GLU A 157 10.65 -10.31 -16.34
CA GLU A 157 10.94 -10.50 -17.77
C GLU A 157 12.18 -9.69 -18.18
N GLN A 158 12.28 -8.43 -17.77
CA GLN A 158 13.47 -7.60 -18.02
C GLN A 158 14.75 -8.23 -17.43
N ILE A 159 14.68 -8.79 -16.21
CA ILE A 159 15.84 -9.48 -15.60
C ILE A 159 16.17 -10.78 -16.34
N SER A 160 15.18 -11.49 -16.84
CA SER A 160 15.37 -12.66 -17.71
C SER A 160 16.16 -12.28 -18.96
N ASP A 161 15.75 -11.22 -19.63
CA ASP A 161 16.41 -10.74 -20.86
C ASP A 161 17.84 -10.24 -20.62
N ARG A 162 18.06 -9.53 -19.50
CA ARG A 162 19.35 -8.92 -19.18
C ARG A 162 20.39 -9.91 -18.64
N TYR A 163 19.95 -10.84 -17.80
CA TYR A 163 20.84 -11.69 -17.02
C TYR A 163 20.63 -13.19 -17.27
N GLY A 164 19.63 -13.57 -18.06
CA GLY A 164 19.32 -14.98 -18.35
C GLY A 164 18.72 -15.73 -17.16
N VAL A 165 17.97 -15.01 -16.32
CA VAL A 165 17.18 -15.59 -15.22
C VAL A 165 15.99 -16.35 -15.81
N ILE A 166 15.64 -17.49 -15.22
CA ILE A 166 14.52 -18.33 -15.62
C ILE A 166 13.33 -18.04 -14.72
N ASN A 167 12.26 -17.51 -15.30
CA ASN A 167 11.01 -17.21 -14.61
C ASN A 167 10.12 -18.45 -14.55
N LYS A 168 9.71 -18.86 -13.35
CA LYS A 168 8.76 -19.94 -13.10
C LYS A 168 7.46 -19.36 -12.58
N ILE A 169 6.37 -19.62 -13.30
CA ILE A 169 5.09 -18.98 -13.05
C ILE A 169 4.10 -20.00 -12.55
N ILE A 170 3.59 -19.82 -11.34
CA ILE A 170 2.49 -20.61 -10.75
C ILE A 170 1.14 -19.93 -10.97
N SER A 171 0.07 -20.62 -10.60
CA SER A 171 -1.28 -20.05 -10.56
C SER A 171 -1.93 -20.35 -9.22
N VAL A 172 -2.21 -19.31 -8.45
CA VAL A 172 -2.90 -19.43 -7.15
C VAL A 172 -4.40 -19.60 -7.40
N PRO A 173 -5.07 -20.60 -6.80
CA PRO A 173 -6.52 -20.76 -6.93
C PRO A 173 -7.27 -19.65 -6.21
N ASN A 174 -8.41 -19.20 -6.78
CA ASN A 174 -9.25 -18.17 -6.16
C ASN A 174 -9.88 -18.64 -4.84
N HIS A 175 -10.13 -19.94 -4.71
CA HIS A 175 -10.73 -20.59 -3.54
C HIS A 175 -9.86 -21.76 -3.08
N PRO A 176 -8.71 -21.49 -2.43
CA PRO A 176 -7.83 -22.57 -1.95
C PRO A 176 -8.50 -23.34 -0.80
N LYS A 177 -8.23 -24.64 -0.75
CA LYS A 177 -8.77 -25.53 0.30
C LYS A 177 -8.03 -25.33 1.63
N SER A 178 -6.75 -24.99 1.58
CA SER A 178 -5.91 -24.77 2.76
C SER A 178 -4.71 -23.87 2.45
N ASP A 179 -3.94 -23.51 3.47
CA ASP A 179 -2.65 -22.81 3.30
C ASP A 179 -1.62 -23.72 2.64
N GLU A 180 -1.64 -25.00 2.98
CA GLU A 180 -0.72 -26.02 2.49
C GLU A 180 -0.87 -26.22 0.97
N GLU A 181 -2.08 -26.09 0.43
CA GLU A 181 -2.29 -26.08 -1.03
C GLU A 181 -1.51 -24.95 -1.67
N ILE A 182 -1.60 -23.73 -1.11
CA ILE A 182 -0.87 -22.56 -1.65
C ILE A 182 0.64 -22.75 -1.49
N VAL A 183 1.12 -23.18 -0.32
CA VAL A 183 2.54 -23.42 -0.04
C VAL A 183 3.11 -24.44 -1.03
N SER A 184 2.42 -25.55 -1.24
CA SER A 184 2.85 -26.63 -2.14
C SER A 184 2.96 -26.18 -3.60
N LEU A 185 2.16 -25.21 -4.04
CA LEU A 185 2.29 -24.63 -5.40
C LEU A 185 3.66 -23.96 -5.59
N TYR A 186 4.12 -23.17 -4.63
CA TYR A 186 5.44 -22.55 -4.67
C TYR A 186 6.54 -23.59 -4.51
N GLU A 187 6.41 -24.49 -3.55
CA GLU A 187 7.41 -25.53 -3.27
C GLU A 187 7.67 -26.45 -4.47
N SER A 188 6.62 -26.81 -5.21
CA SER A 188 6.72 -27.69 -6.39
C SER A 188 7.62 -27.14 -7.51
N GLN A 189 7.88 -25.83 -7.52
CA GLN A 189 8.70 -25.16 -8.53
C GLN A 189 10.16 -24.95 -8.06
N ILE A 190 10.45 -25.18 -6.78
CA ILE A 190 11.82 -24.97 -6.24
C ILE A 190 12.80 -25.99 -6.80
N THR A 191 13.95 -25.52 -7.22
CA THR A 191 15.12 -26.32 -7.57
C THR A 191 16.38 -25.74 -6.90
N LYS A 192 17.51 -26.41 -7.08
CA LYS A 192 18.82 -25.90 -6.60
C LYS A 192 19.24 -24.55 -7.22
N LYS A 193 18.58 -24.14 -8.31
CA LYS A 193 18.84 -22.87 -9.01
C LYS A 193 17.89 -21.74 -8.56
N THR A 194 16.84 -22.06 -7.84
CA THR A 194 15.89 -21.07 -7.35
C THR A 194 16.55 -20.15 -6.32
N LYS A 195 16.43 -18.82 -6.51
CA LYS A 195 17.05 -17.80 -5.65
C LYS A 195 16.05 -16.93 -4.94
N LEU A 196 14.96 -16.60 -5.61
CA LEU A 196 13.97 -15.66 -5.09
C LEU A 196 12.55 -16.13 -5.43
N ILE A 197 11.68 -16.07 -4.43
CA ILE A 197 10.23 -16.18 -4.60
C ILE A 197 9.64 -14.78 -4.38
N MET A 198 8.85 -14.27 -5.33
CA MET A 198 7.95 -13.14 -5.09
C MET A 198 6.56 -13.67 -4.77
N VAL A 199 5.93 -13.09 -3.75
CA VAL A 199 4.58 -13.45 -3.31
C VAL A 199 3.78 -12.19 -2.93
N CYS A 200 2.56 -12.04 -3.42
CA CYS A 200 1.65 -11.02 -2.92
C CYS A 200 1.18 -11.35 -1.49
N HIS A 201 1.26 -10.39 -0.58
CA HIS A 201 0.62 -10.54 0.74
C HIS A 201 -0.91 -10.52 0.60
N MET A 202 -1.42 -9.63 -0.27
CA MET A 202 -2.80 -9.63 -0.73
C MET A 202 -2.85 -9.49 -2.24
N ILE A 203 -3.46 -10.47 -2.92
CA ILE A 203 -3.67 -10.43 -4.37
C ILE A 203 -4.63 -9.29 -4.72
N ASN A 204 -4.15 -8.31 -5.47
CA ASN A 204 -4.87 -7.06 -5.76
C ASN A 204 -6.15 -7.26 -6.58
N ILE A 205 -6.29 -8.34 -7.33
CA ILE A 205 -7.45 -8.60 -8.21
C ILE A 205 -8.58 -9.37 -7.53
N THR A 206 -8.31 -10.12 -6.47
CA THR A 206 -9.30 -10.93 -5.73
C THR A 206 -9.45 -10.53 -4.28
N GLY A 207 -8.47 -9.81 -3.71
CA GLY A 207 -8.40 -9.51 -2.29
C GLY A 207 -7.95 -10.69 -1.42
N GLN A 208 -7.46 -11.78 -2.04
CA GLN A 208 -7.01 -12.96 -1.31
C GLN A 208 -5.70 -12.69 -0.56
N ILE A 209 -5.71 -12.93 0.75
CA ILE A 209 -4.53 -12.87 1.62
C ILE A 209 -3.83 -14.24 1.59
N LEU A 210 -2.53 -14.23 1.32
CA LEU A 210 -1.71 -15.44 1.24
C LEU A 210 -0.98 -15.72 2.56
N PRO A 211 -0.66 -17.00 2.85
CA PRO A 211 -0.04 -17.42 4.10
C PRO A 211 1.49 -17.16 4.08
N ILE A 212 1.88 -15.88 4.11
CA ILE A 212 3.27 -15.42 3.90
C ILE A 212 4.26 -16.14 4.82
N LYS A 213 3.97 -16.22 6.12
CA LYS A 213 4.86 -16.86 7.08
C LYS A 213 5.17 -18.32 6.70
N LYS A 214 4.16 -19.11 6.34
CA LYS A 214 4.33 -20.51 5.92
C LYS A 214 5.12 -20.62 4.62
N ILE A 215 4.91 -19.70 3.67
CA ILE A 215 5.67 -19.64 2.42
C ILE A 215 7.14 -19.30 2.70
N CYS A 216 7.42 -18.34 3.60
CA CYS A 216 8.78 -18.00 4.00
C CYS A 216 9.47 -19.17 4.70
N GLU A 217 8.81 -19.83 5.65
CA GLU A 217 9.35 -21.00 6.35
C GLU A 217 9.70 -22.13 5.36
N MET A 218 8.83 -22.42 4.43
CA MET A 218 9.05 -23.40 3.36
C MET A 218 10.23 -22.98 2.46
N ALA A 219 10.25 -21.76 1.93
CA ALA A 219 11.29 -21.28 1.03
C ALA A 219 12.67 -21.27 1.71
N HIS A 220 12.75 -20.81 2.95
CA HIS A 220 13.99 -20.80 3.73
C HIS A 220 14.52 -22.21 4.01
N SER A 221 13.66 -23.21 4.18
CA SER A 221 14.08 -24.62 4.32
C SER A 221 14.84 -25.16 3.08
N HIS A 222 14.56 -24.55 1.92
CA HIS A 222 15.26 -24.82 0.65
C HIS A 222 16.39 -23.82 0.34
N GLY A 223 16.67 -22.86 1.25
CA GLY A 223 17.69 -21.82 1.04
C GLY A 223 17.30 -20.74 0.03
N VAL A 224 16.00 -20.55 -0.24
CA VAL A 224 15.44 -19.57 -1.16
C VAL A 224 14.94 -18.34 -0.40
N GLU A 225 15.23 -17.14 -0.92
CA GLU A 225 14.80 -15.88 -0.33
C GLU A 225 13.37 -15.52 -0.78
N VAL A 226 12.64 -14.77 0.07
CA VAL A 226 11.26 -14.37 -0.19
C VAL A 226 11.11 -12.85 -0.21
N MET A 227 10.60 -12.33 -1.32
CA MET A 227 10.17 -10.95 -1.48
C MET A 227 8.65 -10.87 -1.47
N VAL A 228 8.11 -10.00 -0.61
CA VAL A 228 6.67 -9.85 -0.42
C VAL A 228 6.17 -8.55 -1.05
N ASP A 229 5.22 -8.66 -1.97
CA ASP A 229 4.43 -7.52 -2.44
C ASP A 229 3.29 -7.25 -1.46
N GLY A 230 3.52 -6.30 -0.58
CA GLY A 230 2.55 -5.81 0.40
C GLY A 230 1.86 -4.51 0.00
N ALA A 231 1.77 -4.21 -1.30
CA ALA A 231 1.23 -2.95 -1.80
C ALA A 231 -0.16 -2.60 -1.25
N HIS A 232 -0.95 -3.59 -0.84
CA HIS A 232 -2.31 -3.43 -0.34
C HIS A 232 -2.49 -3.69 1.16
N CYS A 233 -1.41 -3.84 1.95
CA CYS A 233 -1.56 -4.33 3.32
C CYS A 233 -1.37 -3.25 4.38
N VAL A 234 -0.35 -2.39 4.24
CA VAL A 234 -0.05 -1.35 5.26
C VAL A 234 -1.23 -0.39 5.39
N GLY A 235 -1.77 -0.33 6.61
CA GLY A 235 -2.93 0.48 6.94
C GLY A 235 -4.29 -0.12 6.56
N MET A 236 -4.36 -1.36 6.02
CA MET A 236 -5.61 -2.06 5.79
C MET A 236 -5.96 -3.02 6.93
N PHE A 237 -5.02 -3.84 7.39
CA PHE A 237 -5.17 -4.79 8.48
C PHE A 237 -3.89 -4.86 9.31
N ASP A 238 -4.00 -5.46 10.50
CA ASP A 238 -2.90 -5.57 11.47
C ASP A 238 -1.96 -6.73 11.12
N PHE A 239 -0.65 -6.46 11.05
CA PHE A 239 0.40 -7.46 10.87
C PHE A 239 1.76 -6.89 11.28
N SER A 240 2.74 -7.78 11.49
CA SER A 240 4.13 -7.42 11.74
C SER A 240 5.01 -8.02 10.64
N ILE A 241 5.86 -7.22 10.01
CA ILE A 241 6.80 -7.72 8.98
C ILE A 241 7.78 -8.72 9.59
N ASP A 242 8.26 -8.46 10.81
CA ASP A 242 9.19 -9.35 11.49
C ASP A 242 8.56 -10.74 11.76
N ASP A 243 7.24 -10.79 12.05
CA ASP A 243 6.50 -12.05 12.22
C ASP A 243 6.29 -12.84 10.92
N LEU A 244 6.29 -12.16 9.77
CA LEU A 244 6.20 -12.79 8.46
C LEU A 244 7.50 -13.53 8.09
N ASN A 245 8.62 -13.11 8.70
CA ASN A 245 9.94 -13.68 8.46
C ASN A 245 10.38 -13.65 6.99
N CYS A 246 9.98 -12.61 6.24
CA CYS A 246 10.39 -12.41 4.84
C CYS A 246 11.76 -11.71 4.75
N ASP A 247 12.41 -11.84 3.60
CA ASP A 247 13.70 -11.18 3.35
C ASP A 247 13.53 -9.75 2.86
N TYR A 248 12.45 -9.50 2.10
CA TYR A 248 12.12 -8.20 1.51
C TYR A 248 10.61 -7.96 1.55
N TYR A 249 10.22 -6.70 1.73
CA TYR A 249 8.80 -6.31 1.72
C TYR A 249 8.63 -4.93 1.07
N GLY A 250 7.77 -4.79 0.07
CA GLY A 250 7.46 -3.51 -0.56
C GLY A 250 6.00 -3.11 -0.36
N SER A 251 5.72 -1.83 -0.07
CA SER A 251 4.35 -1.35 0.07
C SER A 251 4.13 0.04 -0.49
N SER A 252 2.90 0.32 -0.93
CA SER A 252 2.42 1.64 -1.35
C SER A 252 1.58 2.28 -0.25
N LEU A 253 2.09 3.32 0.39
CA LEU A 253 1.43 3.97 1.53
C LEU A 253 0.24 4.85 1.11
N HIS A 254 0.24 5.34 -0.14
CA HIS A 254 -0.87 6.11 -0.72
C HIS A 254 -2.14 5.30 -0.98
N LYS A 255 -2.09 3.97 -0.76
CA LYS A 255 -3.27 3.10 -0.81
C LYS A 255 -3.99 3.14 0.54
N TRP A 256 -3.82 2.16 1.39
CA TRP A 256 -4.66 1.99 2.58
C TRP A 256 -4.22 2.78 3.82
N LEU A 257 -2.95 3.22 3.87
CA LEU A 257 -2.54 4.21 4.86
C LEU A 257 -3.04 5.63 4.50
N ALA A 258 -3.49 5.83 3.25
CA ALA A 258 -4.03 7.09 2.73
C ALA A 258 -3.07 8.28 2.88
N THR A 259 -1.79 8.06 2.50
CA THR A 259 -0.81 9.16 2.35
C THR A 259 -1.00 9.86 1.01
N PRO A 260 -0.47 11.07 0.83
CA PRO A 260 -0.32 11.66 -0.51
C PRO A 260 0.45 10.75 -1.47
N LEU A 261 0.24 10.91 -2.78
CA LEU A 261 0.98 10.17 -3.81
C LEU A 261 2.49 10.40 -3.68
N GLY A 262 3.27 9.36 -3.95
CA GLY A 262 4.73 9.40 -3.84
C GLY A 262 5.26 8.97 -2.48
N ALA A 263 4.49 8.15 -1.74
CA ALA A 263 4.93 7.52 -0.49
C ALA A 263 4.85 6.00 -0.58
N GLY A 264 5.94 5.33 -0.27
CA GLY A 264 6.10 3.88 -0.21
C GLY A 264 7.05 3.45 0.89
N LEU A 265 7.12 2.15 1.09
CA LEU A 265 7.99 1.51 2.07
C LEU A 265 8.73 0.35 1.41
N LEU A 266 10.03 0.27 1.65
CA LEU A 266 10.85 -0.89 1.43
C LEU A 266 11.37 -1.38 2.79
N TYR A 267 11.13 -2.64 3.10
CA TYR A 267 11.81 -3.38 4.16
C TYR A 267 12.83 -4.32 3.54
N VAL A 268 14.01 -4.38 4.15
CA VAL A 268 15.04 -5.36 3.82
C VAL A 268 15.57 -5.94 5.14
N ASN A 269 15.52 -7.26 5.26
CA ASN A 269 16.13 -7.94 6.40
C ASN A 269 17.61 -7.51 6.50
N LYS A 270 18.03 -7.05 7.69
CA LYS A 270 19.38 -6.49 7.92
C LYS A 270 20.52 -7.40 7.43
N ASN A 271 20.32 -8.72 7.48
CA ASN A 271 21.29 -9.69 7.01
C ASN A 271 21.36 -9.80 5.48
N LYS A 272 20.47 -9.12 4.76
CA LYS A 272 20.35 -9.14 3.29
C LYS A 272 20.69 -7.80 2.64
N THR A 273 20.70 -6.71 3.40
CA THR A 273 20.93 -5.34 2.87
C THR A 273 22.20 -5.25 2.04
N HIS A 274 23.28 -5.92 2.46
CA HIS A 274 24.58 -5.90 1.77
C HIS A 274 24.55 -6.54 0.37
N LYS A 275 23.58 -7.41 0.09
CA LYS A 275 23.46 -8.13 -1.19
C LYS A 275 22.83 -7.26 -2.29
N ILE A 276 21.93 -6.36 -1.90
CA ILE A 276 21.14 -5.59 -2.86
C ILE A 276 21.95 -4.39 -3.37
N TRP A 277 22.11 -4.28 -4.68
CA TRP A 277 22.66 -3.10 -5.31
C TRP A 277 21.64 -1.96 -5.30
N PRO A 278 22.05 -0.73 -4.95
CA PRO A 278 21.13 0.41 -5.02
C PRO A 278 20.76 0.71 -6.48
N LEU A 279 19.53 1.19 -6.68
CA LEU A 279 19.04 1.57 -8.01
C LEU A 279 19.84 2.76 -8.57
N LEU A 280 20.18 3.71 -7.71
CA LEU A 280 21.03 4.87 -8.04
C LEU A 280 22.27 4.87 -7.14
N ALA A 281 23.43 5.16 -7.75
CA ALA A 281 24.69 5.25 -7.02
C ALA A 281 24.63 6.37 -5.96
N ASN A 282 25.27 6.13 -4.82
CA ASN A 282 25.44 7.11 -3.73
C ASN A 282 26.79 6.93 -3.00
N GLY A 283 27.12 7.89 -2.15
CA GLY A 283 28.42 7.91 -1.43
C GLY A 283 28.45 7.06 -0.16
N ILE A 284 27.41 6.29 0.18
CA ILE A 284 27.39 5.44 1.37
C ILE A 284 28.19 4.15 1.10
N THR A 285 29.32 4.01 1.77
CA THR A 285 30.26 2.87 1.57
C THR A 285 29.89 1.65 2.42
N ASP A 286 29.22 1.83 3.55
CA ASP A 286 28.72 0.73 4.39
C ASP A 286 27.59 -0.01 3.67
N LYS A 287 27.87 -1.23 3.23
CA LYS A 287 26.92 -2.07 2.50
C LYS A 287 25.74 -2.54 3.36
N THR A 288 25.83 -2.45 4.68
CA THR A 288 24.77 -2.83 5.60
C THR A 288 23.78 -1.68 5.91
N ASP A 289 24.12 -0.46 5.51
CA ASP A 289 23.30 0.72 5.72
C ASP A 289 22.11 0.74 4.73
N ILE A 290 20.89 0.59 5.23
CA ILE A 290 19.66 0.62 4.44
C ILE A 290 19.48 1.92 3.66
N ARG A 291 20.05 3.04 4.15
CA ARG A 291 19.93 4.35 3.50
C ARG A 291 20.52 4.40 2.09
N ARG A 292 21.45 3.49 1.77
CA ARG A 292 21.98 3.36 0.40
C ARG A 292 20.92 2.96 -0.62
N LEU A 293 19.85 2.31 -0.17
CA LEU A 293 18.76 1.82 -1.02
C LEU A 293 17.63 2.85 -1.25
N ASN A 294 17.64 3.98 -0.55
CA ASN A 294 16.62 5.01 -0.70
C ASN A 294 17.12 6.33 -1.32
N HIS A 295 18.30 6.30 -1.96
CA HIS A 295 18.82 7.47 -2.64
C HIS A 295 18.17 7.64 -4.01
N ILE A 296 17.38 8.68 -4.18
CA ILE A 296 16.65 9.01 -5.42
C ILE A 296 16.87 10.45 -5.88
N GLY A 297 17.89 11.16 -5.30
CA GLY A 297 18.11 12.57 -5.55
C GLY A 297 17.07 13.47 -4.88
N THR A 298 16.87 14.67 -5.44
CA THR A 298 15.88 15.63 -4.94
C THR A 298 14.46 15.14 -5.29
N HIS A 299 13.59 15.07 -4.29
CA HIS A 299 12.24 14.55 -4.43
C HIS A 299 11.24 15.37 -3.59
N PRO A 300 9.92 15.12 -3.72
CA PRO A 300 8.87 15.82 -2.96
C PRO A 300 8.88 15.45 -1.46
N VAL A 301 9.79 16.03 -0.68
CA VAL A 301 10.02 15.71 0.75
C VAL A 301 8.85 16.05 1.67
N HIS A 302 7.95 16.95 1.26
CA HIS A 302 6.71 17.24 1.97
C HIS A 302 5.76 16.00 2.02
N THR A 303 5.87 15.09 1.06
CA THR A 303 5.14 13.81 1.09
C THR A 303 5.68 12.90 2.20
N ASP A 304 7.00 12.84 2.39
CA ASP A 304 7.59 12.07 3.50
C ASP A 304 7.05 12.55 4.86
N LEU A 305 6.92 13.87 5.04
CA LEU A 305 6.37 14.46 6.27
C LEU A 305 4.92 14.05 6.53
N ALA A 306 4.10 13.99 5.47
CA ALA A 306 2.69 13.65 5.57
C ALA A 306 2.44 12.19 5.98
N ILE A 307 3.44 11.30 5.84
CA ILE A 307 3.35 9.90 6.32
C ILE A 307 3.02 9.88 7.83
N SER A 308 3.67 10.74 8.64
CA SER A 308 3.39 10.84 10.08
C SER A 308 1.93 11.20 10.36
N ASN A 309 1.35 12.12 9.59
CA ASN A 309 -0.05 12.53 9.78
C ASN A 309 -1.03 11.39 9.42
N SER A 310 -0.71 10.61 8.39
CA SER A 310 -1.50 9.42 8.04
C SER A 310 -1.40 8.32 9.11
N ILE A 311 -0.22 8.14 9.72
CA ILE A 311 -0.02 7.25 10.88
C ILE A 311 -0.82 7.75 12.08
N ASP A 312 -0.80 9.05 12.38
CA ASP A 312 -1.61 9.65 13.46
C ASP A 312 -3.10 9.41 13.25
N TYR A 313 -3.59 9.60 12.00
CA TYR A 313 -4.99 9.35 11.65
C TYR A 313 -5.37 7.87 11.80
N LEU A 314 -4.50 6.96 11.35
CA LEU A 314 -4.70 5.52 11.53
C LEU A 314 -4.71 5.13 13.03
N ASN A 315 -3.80 5.70 13.84
CA ASN A 315 -3.75 5.45 15.28
C ASN A 315 -5.00 5.96 15.99
N TRP A 316 -5.56 7.10 15.55
CA TRP A 316 -6.82 7.61 16.06
C TRP A 316 -8.00 6.67 15.78
N ILE A 317 -8.11 6.13 14.57
CA ILE A 317 -9.11 5.11 14.23
C ILE A 317 -8.84 3.82 15.02
N GLY A 318 -7.57 3.38 15.08
CA GLY A 318 -7.10 2.08 15.52
C GLY A 318 -7.12 1.04 14.40
N ILE A 319 -5.97 0.39 14.17
CA ILE A 319 -5.82 -0.55 13.04
C ILE A 319 -6.81 -1.72 13.12
N LYS A 320 -7.08 -2.26 14.30
CA LYS A 320 -8.05 -3.36 14.47
C LYS A 320 -9.48 -2.94 14.13
N ARG A 321 -9.92 -1.76 14.60
CA ARG A 321 -11.24 -1.21 14.22
C ARG A 321 -11.35 -0.96 12.72
N LYS A 322 -10.26 -0.48 12.10
CA LYS A 322 -10.21 -0.29 10.65
C LYS A 322 -10.30 -1.63 9.91
N GLU A 323 -9.54 -2.61 10.32
CA GLU A 323 -9.57 -3.96 9.74
C GLU A 323 -10.98 -4.59 9.84
N GLU A 324 -11.59 -4.54 11.01
CA GLU A 324 -12.96 -5.02 11.24
C GLU A 324 -13.96 -4.33 10.30
N ARG A 325 -13.86 -3.01 10.15
CA ARG A 325 -14.68 -2.23 9.21
C ARG A 325 -14.45 -2.65 7.77
N MET A 326 -13.21 -2.82 7.35
CA MET A 326 -12.87 -3.21 5.98
C MET A 326 -13.37 -4.61 5.64
N ARG A 327 -13.18 -5.58 6.55
CA ARG A 327 -13.72 -6.95 6.41
C ARG A 327 -15.25 -6.95 6.39
N PHE A 328 -15.88 -6.17 7.28
CA PHE A 328 -17.35 -6.00 7.30
C PHE A 328 -17.86 -5.49 5.96
N LEU A 329 -17.30 -4.40 5.42
CA LEU A 329 -17.76 -3.82 4.16
C LEU A 329 -17.58 -4.78 2.97
N GLN A 330 -16.47 -5.51 2.93
CA GLN A 330 -16.21 -6.49 1.88
C GLN A 330 -17.22 -7.66 1.94
N ARG A 331 -17.46 -8.22 3.13
CA ARG A 331 -18.41 -9.31 3.31
C ARG A 331 -19.86 -8.88 3.13
N TYR A 332 -20.21 -7.67 3.53
CA TYR A 332 -21.58 -7.14 3.44
C TYR A 332 -22.17 -7.29 2.03
N TRP A 333 -21.39 -6.98 1.01
CA TRP A 333 -21.84 -7.13 -0.37
C TRP A 333 -21.58 -8.54 -0.91
N SER A 334 -20.44 -9.15 -0.61
CA SER A 334 -20.05 -10.43 -1.21
C SER A 334 -20.94 -11.57 -0.76
N ASP A 335 -21.30 -11.65 0.53
CA ASP A 335 -22.17 -12.68 1.08
C ASP A 335 -23.60 -12.59 0.49
N LYS A 336 -24.11 -11.38 0.21
CA LYS A 336 -25.40 -11.16 -0.45
C LYS A 336 -25.45 -11.61 -1.91
N LEU A 337 -24.27 -11.79 -2.54
CA LEU A 337 -24.15 -12.13 -3.96
C LEU A 337 -23.73 -13.60 -4.22
N ARG A 338 -23.09 -14.29 -3.25
CA ARG A 338 -22.51 -15.64 -3.45
C ARG A 338 -23.48 -16.68 -3.97
N ASN A 339 -24.74 -16.63 -3.56
CA ASN A 339 -25.77 -17.61 -3.97
C ASN A 339 -26.74 -17.06 -5.02
N THR A 340 -26.33 -16.02 -5.75
CA THR A 340 -27.15 -15.45 -6.83
C THR A 340 -26.81 -16.14 -8.14
N ASN A 341 -27.81 -16.57 -8.90
CA ASN A 341 -27.63 -17.16 -10.22
C ASN A 341 -26.83 -16.22 -11.13
N ASN A 342 -25.98 -16.79 -11.99
CA ASN A 342 -25.11 -16.07 -12.90
C ASN A 342 -24.07 -15.15 -12.25
N VAL A 343 -23.93 -15.16 -10.91
CA VAL A 343 -22.91 -14.39 -10.18
C VAL A 343 -21.78 -15.30 -9.72
N VAL A 344 -20.54 -14.86 -9.93
CA VAL A 344 -19.32 -15.54 -9.47
C VAL A 344 -18.54 -14.59 -8.57
N VAL A 345 -18.45 -14.88 -7.28
CA VAL A 345 -17.57 -14.13 -6.36
C VAL A 345 -16.19 -14.81 -6.36
N ASN A 346 -15.19 -14.14 -6.93
CA ASN A 346 -13.81 -14.66 -7.06
C ASN A 346 -12.99 -14.53 -5.77
N THR A 347 -13.49 -13.82 -4.77
CA THR A 347 -12.84 -13.64 -3.46
C THR A 347 -13.11 -14.84 -2.56
N PRO A 348 -12.13 -15.37 -1.82
CA PRO A 348 -12.34 -16.43 -0.86
C PRO A 348 -13.48 -16.17 0.13
N GLU A 349 -14.19 -17.22 0.53
CA GLU A 349 -15.27 -17.11 1.52
C GLU A 349 -14.74 -17.00 2.94
N ASP A 350 -13.60 -17.63 3.22
CA ASP A 350 -12.95 -17.55 4.53
C ASP A 350 -12.59 -16.11 4.88
N ILE A 351 -13.14 -15.62 6.00
CA ILE A 351 -12.93 -14.25 6.50
C ILE A 351 -11.45 -13.92 6.74
N ASN A 352 -10.63 -14.92 7.07
CA ASN A 352 -9.21 -14.72 7.32
C ASN A 352 -8.40 -14.56 6.03
N ARG A 353 -8.98 -14.95 4.89
CA ARG A 353 -8.33 -14.92 3.58
C ARG A 353 -8.69 -13.73 2.73
N SER A 354 -9.41 -12.74 3.26
CA SER A 354 -9.73 -11.50 2.53
C SER A 354 -9.92 -10.33 3.49
N CYS A 355 -9.80 -9.10 2.97
CA CYS A 355 -10.09 -7.87 3.69
C CYS A 355 -10.80 -6.88 2.75
N GLY A 356 -10.43 -5.61 2.69
CA GLY A 356 -11.14 -4.54 2.00
C GLY A 356 -11.30 -4.67 0.47
N ILE A 357 -10.66 -5.64 -0.17
CA ILE A 357 -10.78 -5.88 -1.61
C ILE A 357 -11.56 -7.16 -1.86
N GLY A 358 -12.40 -7.15 -2.91
CA GLY A 358 -13.02 -8.35 -3.44
C GLY A 358 -13.24 -8.24 -4.94
N ASN A 359 -13.71 -9.32 -5.55
CA ASN A 359 -14.01 -9.39 -6.98
C ASN A 359 -15.29 -10.19 -7.23
N VAL A 360 -16.13 -9.69 -8.11
CA VAL A 360 -17.36 -10.35 -8.53
C VAL A 360 -17.56 -10.21 -10.03
N GLY A 361 -17.92 -11.30 -10.69
CA GLY A 361 -18.23 -11.34 -12.09
C GLY A 361 -19.62 -11.89 -12.38
N LEU A 362 -20.03 -11.77 -13.63
CA LEU A 362 -21.25 -12.32 -14.18
C LEU A 362 -20.93 -13.35 -15.27
N THR A 363 -21.66 -14.46 -15.32
CA THR A 363 -21.46 -15.50 -16.34
C THR A 363 -22.06 -15.12 -17.70
N ASN A 364 -23.03 -14.20 -17.69
CA ASN A 364 -23.75 -13.72 -18.87
C ASN A 364 -23.21 -12.40 -19.46
N MET A 365 -22.14 -11.84 -18.89
CA MET A 365 -21.60 -10.53 -19.28
C MET A 365 -20.09 -10.49 -19.08
N SER A 366 -19.36 -9.80 -19.95
CA SER A 366 -17.93 -9.57 -19.78
C SER A 366 -17.63 -8.59 -18.62
N PRO A 367 -16.45 -8.68 -17.98
CA PRO A 367 -16.07 -7.71 -16.93
C PRO A 367 -16.11 -6.24 -17.40
N SER A 368 -15.71 -5.97 -18.63
CA SER A 368 -15.72 -4.62 -19.21
C SER A 368 -17.13 -4.08 -19.40
N GLU A 369 -18.06 -4.92 -19.89
CA GLU A 369 -19.47 -4.55 -20.03
C GLU A 369 -20.11 -4.34 -18.64
N MET A 370 -19.78 -5.20 -17.67
CA MET A 370 -20.24 -5.06 -16.29
C MET A 370 -19.80 -3.73 -15.69
N ALA A 371 -18.50 -3.39 -15.77
CA ALA A 371 -17.97 -2.15 -15.23
C ALA A 371 -18.61 -0.92 -15.92
N LYS A 372 -18.75 -0.99 -17.26
CA LYS A 372 -19.40 0.07 -18.03
C LYS A 372 -20.86 0.24 -17.62
N THR A 373 -21.62 -0.83 -17.48
CA THR A 373 -23.04 -0.78 -17.09
C THR A 373 -23.20 -0.26 -15.66
N LEU A 374 -22.33 -0.69 -14.72
CA LEU A 374 -22.31 -0.16 -13.35
C LEU A 374 -22.12 1.34 -13.34
N MET A 375 -21.17 1.89 -14.14
CA MET A 375 -20.92 3.32 -14.19
C MET A 375 -22.04 4.08 -14.91
N ASP A 376 -22.41 3.66 -16.12
CA ASP A 376 -23.33 4.42 -16.99
C ASP A 376 -24.75 4.44 -16.44
N LYS A 377 -25.25 3.28 -16.00
CA LYS A 377 -26.64 3.11 -15.59
C LYS A 377 -26.85 3.32 -14.09
N TYR A 378 -25.92 2.81 -13.26
CA TYR A 378 -26.11 2.78 -11.81
C TYR A 378 -25.25 3.81 -11.07
N LYS A 379 -24.34 4.51 -11.78
CA LYS A 379 -23.42 5.49 -11.19
C LYS A 379 -22.55 4.87 -10.10
N ILE A 380 -21.94 3.69 -10.40
CA ILE A 380 -21.06 2.96 -9.50
C ILE A 380 -19.74 2.73 -10.22
N PHE A 381 -18.66 3.28 -9.69
CA PHE A 381 -17.32 3.15 -10.26
C PHE A 381 -16.61 1.91 -9.72
N THR A 382 -16.16 1.03 -10.63
CA THR A 382 -15.42 -0.21 -10.37
C THR A 382 -14.39 -0.44 -11.46
N VAL A 383 -13.50 -1.43 -11.30
CA VAL A 383 -12.48 -1.78 -12.31
C VAL A 383 -12.67 -3.19 -12.82
N ALA A 384 -12.78 -3.34 -14.14
CA ALA A 384 -12.86 -4.62 -14.81
C ALA A 384 -11.52 -5.39 -14.73
N ILE A 385 -11.60 -6.67 -14.42
CA ILE A 385 -10.49 -7.63 -14.37
C ILE A 385 -10.84 -8.81 -15.27
N ASP A 386 -10.01 -9.09 -16.28
CA ASP A 386 -10.15 -10.27 -17.17
C ASP A 386 -8.78 -10.84 -17.49
N TYR A 387 -8.10 -11.35 -16.47
CA TYR A 387 -6.80 -12.02 -16.60
C TYR A 387 -6.50 -12.91 -15.37
N ALA A 388 -5.49 -13.74 -15.48
CA ALA A 388 -4.99 -14.60 -14.39
C ALA A 388 -6.07 -15.48 -13.73
N ASN A 389 -6.98 -16.03 -14.55
CA ASN A 389 -8.14 -16.84 -14.13
C ASN A 389 -9.19 -16.08 -13.29
N VAL A 390 -9.17 -14.76 -13.32
CA VAL A 390 -10.16 -13.90 -12.65
C VAL A 390 -10.94 -13.13 -13.69
N LYS A 391 -12.28 -13.28 -13.67
CA LYS A 391 -13.21 -12.54 -14.53
C LYS A 391 -14.27 -11.86 -13.68
N GLY A 392 -14.24 -10.52 -13.65
CA GLY A 392 -15.20 -9.73 -12.88
C GLY A 392 -14.74 -8.30 -12.65
N CYS A 393 -15.47 -7.59 -11.81
CA CYS A 393 -15.08 -6.26 -11.35
C CYS A 393 -14.42 -6.36 -9.97
N ARG A 394 -13.30 -5.66 -9.79
CA ARG A 394 -12.73 -5.43 -8.48
C ARG A 394 -13.59 -4.42 -7.73
N ILE A 395 -13.96 -4.78 -6.51
CA ILE A 395 -14.76 -3.99 -5.59
C ILE A 395 -13.91 -3.73 -4.36
N SER A 396 -13.57 -2.48 -4.14
CA SER A 396 -12.72 -2.03 -3.04
C SER A 396 -13.32 -0.82 -2.33
N PRO A 397 -14.38 -1.05 -1.52
CA PRO A 397 -14.94 -0.01 -0.66
C PRO A 397 -13.87 0.49 0.32
N ASN A 398 -14.06 1.70 0.86
CA ASN A 398 -13.18 2.22 1.90
C ASN A 398 -13.97 2.47 3.20
N ILE A 399 -13.27 2.81 4.28
CA ILE A 399 -13.87 3.04 5.61
C ILE A 399 -15.02 4.04 5.60
N PHE A 400 -15.05 4.97 4.65
CA PHE A 400 -16.11 5.96 4.45
C PHE A 400 -17.33 5.42 3.66
N THR A 401 -17.24 4.23 3.04
CA THR A 401 -18.34 3.64 2.28
C THR A 401 -19.47 3.21 3.23
N THR A 402 -20.71 3.50 2.84
CA THR A 402 -21.91 3.16 3.60
C THR A 402 -22.52 1.82 3.15
N THR A 403 -23.33 1.21 4.01
CA THR A 403 -24.12 0.02 3.66
C THR A 403 -25.14 0.32 2.57
N ASP A 404 -25.74 1.51 2.54
CA ASP A 404 -26.70 1.93 1.50
C ASP A 404 -26.04 2.00 0.12
N GLU A 405 -24.79 2.47 0.04
CA GLU A 405 -24.00 2.47 -1.19
C GLU A 405 -23.74 1.03 -1.67
N LEU A 406 -23.46 0.11 -0.74
CA LEU A 406 -23.25 -1.31 -1.04
C LEU A 406 -24.55 -2.03 -1.40
N ASP A 407 -25.69 -1.68 -0.79
CA ASP A 407 -27.01 -2.22 -1.17
C ASP A 407 -27.38 -1.83 -2.61
N ARG A 408 -27.14 -0.58 -2.99
CA ARG A 408 -27.32 -0.14 -4.38
C ARG A 408 -26.43 -0.92 -5.36
N PHE A 409 -25.19 -1.23 -4.96
CA PHE A 409 -24.30 -2.08 -5.75
C PHE A 409 -24.83 -3.50 -5.88
N VAL A 410 -25.24 -4.13 -4.77
CA VAL A 410 -25.81 -5.49 -4.76
C VAL A 410 -27.06 -5.58 -5.65
N ASP A 411 -27.96 -4.61 -5.54
CA ASP A 411 -29.18 -4.56 -6.36
C ASP A 411 -28.87 -4.41 -7.84
N ALA A 412 -27.87 -3.57 -8.18
CA ALA A 412 -27.41 -3.40 -9.56
C ALA A 412 -26.86 -4.73 -10.13
N VAL A 413 -26.00 -5.43 -9.38
CA VAL A 413 -25.44 -6.72 -9.80
C VAL A 413 -26.55 -7.78 -9.97
N LYS A 414 -27.50 -7.89 -9.03
CA LYS A 414 -28.62 -8.84 -9.13
C LYS A 414 -29.50 -8.56 -10.37
N LYS A 415 -29.77 -7.29 -10.69
CA LYS A 415 -30.52 -6.90 -11.89
C LYS A 415 -29.77 -7.19 -13.20
N MET A 416 -28.45 -7.20 -13.19
CA MET A 416 -27.64 -7.56 -14.36
C MET A 416 -27.46 -9.09 -14.51
N ALA A 417 -27.63 -9.83 -13.44
CA ALA A 417 -27.54 -11.29 -13.43
C ALA A 417 -28.78 -12.00 -13.98
N THR A 418 -29.92 -11.31 -14.05
CA THR A 418 -31.17 -11.80 -14.67
C THR A 418 -31.14 -11.62 -16.17
#